data_aba92b6baf1229fa493d31d11d696b05
#
_entry.id   aba92b6baf1229fa493d31d11d696b05
#
_cell.length_a   1.000
_cell.length_b   1.000
_cell.length_c   1.000
_cell.angle_alpha   90.00
_cell.angle_beta   90.00
_cell.angle_gamma   90.00
#
_symmetry.space_group_name_H-M   'P 1'
#
loop_
_entity.id
_entity.type
_entity.pdbx_description
1 polymer ?
#
loop_
_entity_poly.entity_id
_entity_poly.type
_entity_poly.pdbx_seq_one_letter_code
_entity_poly.pdbx_strand_id
1 'polypeptide(L)'
;RFGSTNEIGVFEMQQVGLVEVENPSEYMLNGRPEGASGSIVTCSIEGTRPILLEIQALVCKTGFGLPRRTAAGADLNRVNLLMAVLEKRAGIPLSSCDAYVNIAGGIRMNEPAIDLGIILAIVSSYRELAISDKTICFGEVGLSGEVRAVNMAKQRVQEAKKLGFETCILPKVSLTDEVRTDGIRLIGVSNVREAISCISDGEQ
;
A
#
# COMPACT_ATOMS: atom_id res chain seq x y z
N ARG A 1 32.70 8.21 -8.83
CA ARG A 1 33.42 9.47 -8.91
C ARG A 1 32.55 10.66 -8.61
N PHE A 2 31.25 10.52 -8.79
CA PHE A 2 30.27 11.56 -8.51
C PHE A 2 29.35 11.20 -7.34
N GLY A 3 29.80 10.38 -6.41
CA GLY A 3 29.05 9.94 -5.28
C GLY A 3 28.12 8.76 -5.57
N SER A 4 27.19 8.50 -4.65
CA SER A 4 26.24 7.41 -4.80
C SER A 4 25.21 7.70 -5.90
N THR A 5 24.95 6.72 -6.77
CA THR A 5 23.90 6.80 -7.78
C THR A 5 22.52 6.31 -7.27
N ASN A 6 22.42 6.07 -5.97
CA ASN A 6 21.20 5.54 -5.35
C ASN A 6 20.15 6.60 -5.03
N GLU A 7 20.46 7.87 -5.25
CA GLU A 7 19.50 8.95 -5.05
C GLU A 7 18.64 9.15 -6.30
N ILE A 8 17.34 9.29 -6.10
CA ILE A 8 16.36 9.51 -7.14
C ILE A 8 15.69 10.86 -6.90
N GLY A 9 15.68 11.71 -7.96
CA GLY A 9 14.93 12.95 -7.99
C GLY A 9 13.52 12.73 -8.58
N VAL A 10 12.53 13.41 -8.03
CA VAL A 10 11.16 13.45 -8.56
C VAL A 10 10.89 14.84 -9.12
N PHE A 11 10.39 14.90 -10.36
CA PHE A 11 10.14 16.15 -11.07
C PHE A 11 8.72 16.22 -11.58
N GLU A 12 8.15 17.41 -11.53
CA GLU A 12 6.84 17.74 -12.10
C GLU A 12 7.01 18.56 -13.36
N MET A 13 6.27 18.20 -14.41
CA MET A 13 6.25 19.03 -15.64
C MET A 13 5.32 20.22 -15.43
N GLN A 14 5.89 21.41 -15.48
CA GLN A 14 5.17 22.68 -15.43
C GLN A 14 5.37 23.48 -16.72
N GLN A 15 4.68 24.61 -16.86
CA GLN A 15 4.83 25.47 -18.05
C GLN A 15 6.26 25.98 -18.27
N VAL A 16 7.02 26.11 -17.20
CA VAL A 16 8.44 26.52 -17.24
C VAL A 16 9.42 25.35 -17.48
N GLY A 17 8.92 24.09 -17.59
CA GLY A 17 9.73 22.90 -17.76
C GLY A 17 9.65 21.95 -16.55
N LEU A 18 10.64 21.08 -16.42
CA LEU A 18 10.73 20.15 -15.28
C LEU A 18 11.15 20.91 -14.01
N VAL A 19 10.35 20.77 -12.98
CA VAL A 19 10.61 21.35 -11.65
C VAL A 19 10.74 20.24 -10.63
N GLU A 20 11.77 20.30 -9.79
CA GLU A 20 11.98 19.32 -8.73
C GLU A 20 10.85 19.38 -7.71
N VAL A 21 10.35 18.19 -7.34
CA VAL A 21 9.38 18.02 -6.25
C VAL A 21 10.16 17.82 -4.95
N GLU A 22 10.09 18.77 -4.03
CA GLU A 22 10.85 18.74 -2.78
C GLU A 22 10.44 17.58 -1.88
N ASN A 23 9.13 17.32 -1.77
CA ASN A 23 8.60 16.20 -1.01
C ASN A 23 7.71 15.33 -1.91
N PRO A 24 8.27 14.27 -2.51
CA PRO A 24 7.50 13.38 -3.38
C PRO A 24 6.30 12.72 -2.69
N SER A 25 6.41 12.36 -1.41
CA SER A 25 5.32 11.73 -0.67
C SER A 25 4.13 12.67 -0.51
N GLU A 26 4.35 13.93 -0.17
CA GLU A 26 3.26 14.93 -0.10
C GLU A 26 2.59 15.11 -1.46
N TYR A 27 3.38 15.19 -2.52
CA TYR A 27 2.87 15.30 -3.88
C TYR A 27 1.98 14.10 -4.26
N MET A 28 2.45 12.89 -3.98
CA MET A 28 1.74 11.65 -4.31
C MET A 28 0.45 11.46 -3.49
N LEU A 29 0.37 12.03 -2.29
CA LEU A 29 -0.81 11.94 -1.42
C LEU A 29 -1.78 13.11 -1.62
N ASN A 30 -1.45 14.08 -2.46
CA ASN A 30 -2.31 15.22 -2.72
C ASN A 30 -3.62 14.81 -3.37
N GLY A 31 -4.74 15.34 -2.87
CA GLY A 31 -6.07 15.01 -3.38
C GLY A 31 -6.65 13.70 -2.87
N ARG A 32 -6.01 13.05 -1.91
CA ARG A 32 -6.51 11.81 -1.32
C ARG A 32 -7.86 12.04 -0.63
N PRO A 33 -8.90 11.20 -0.92
CA PRO A 33 -10.21 11.35 -0.29
C PRO A 33 -10.17 10.97 1.19
N GLU A 34 -11.03 11.62 1.98
CA GLU A 34 -11.25 11.28 3.38
C GLU A 34 -12.45 10.35 3.52
N GLY A 35 -12.36 9.32 4.36
CA GLY A 35 -13.46 8.44 4.68
C GLY A 35 -13.94 7.55 3.53
N ALA A 36 -13.19 7.43 2.46
CA ALA A 36 -13.54 6.56 1.34
C ALA A 36 -13.07 5.12 1.57
N SER A 37 -13.91 4.14 1.25
CA SER A 37 -13.49 2.74 1.22
C SER A 37 -12.58 2.47 0.02
N GLY A 38 -11.73 1.45 0.13
CA GLY A 38 -10.86 1.03 -0.96
C GLY A 38 -9.56 1.83 -1.09
N SER A 39 -9.23 2.67 -0.12
CA SER A 39 -8.00 3.48 -0.14
C SER A 39 -7.15 3.20 1.07
N ILE A 40 -5.85 3.03 0.84
CA ILE A 40 -4.84 2.96 1.89
C ILE A 40 -3.52 3.52 1.37
N VAL A 41 -2.71 4.04 2.28
CA VAL A 41 -1.35 4.49 1.97
C VAL A 41 -0.36 3.37 2.24
N THR A 42 0.61 3.22 1.35
CA THR A 42 1.76 2.34 1.51
C THR A 42 3.05 3.11 1.30
N CYS A 43 4.19 2.47 1.56
CA CYS A 43 5.49 3.05 1.32
C CYS A 43 6.29 2.18 0.35
N SER A 44 6.76 2.79 -0.72
CA SER A 44 7.71 2.19 -1.66
C SER A 44 9.09 2.80 -1.48
N ILE A 45 10.13 2.05 -1.80
CA ILE A 45 11.50 2.56 -1.85
C ILE A 45 11.95 2.67 -3.29
N GLU A 46 12.28 3.87 -3.69
CA GLU A 46 12.89 4.16 -4.99
C GLU A 46 14.36 4.54 -4.78
N GLY A 47 15.26 3.65 -5.17
CA GLY A 47 16.69 3.78 -4.81
C GLY A 47 16.86 3.64 -3.29
N THR A 48 17.17 4.73 -2.62
CA THR A 48 17.26 4.81 -1.15
C THR A 48 16.17 5.69 -0.54
N ARG A 49 15.24 6.19 -1.36
CA ARG A 49 14.24 7.17 -0.96
C ARG A 49 12.90 6.51 -0.70
N PRO A 50 12.34 6.61 0.53
CA PRO A 50 10.97 6.18 0.78
C PRO A 50 9.99 7.17 0.15
N ILE A 51 8.97 6.63 -0.53
CA ILE A 51 7.90 7.42 -1.13
C ILE A 51 6.58 6.82 -0.67
N LEU A 52 5.73 7.63 -0.05
CA LEU A 52 4.39 7.22 0.32
C LEU A 52 3.45 7.35 -0.88
N LEU A 53 2.61 6.34 -1.06
CA LEU A 53 1.71 6.22 -2.19
C LEU A 53 0.32 5.84 -1.72
N GLU A 54 -0.70 6.37 -2.36
CA GLU A 54 -2.06 5.87 -2.19
C GLU A 54 -2.33 4.73 -3.15
N ILE A 55 -2.86 3.62 -2.62
CA ILE A 55 -3.42 2.52 -3.40
C ILE A 55 -4.93 2.59 -3.29
N GLN A 56 -5.59 2.56 -4.44
CA GLN A 56 -7.04 2.55 -4.54
C GLN A 56 -7.50 1.24 -5.16
N ALA A 57 -8.55 0.67 -4.61
CA ALA A 57 -9.21 -0.50 -5.18
C ALA A 57 -10.71 -0.26 -5.28
N LEU A 58 -11.29 -0.73 -6.37
CA LEU A 58 -12.73 -0.76 -6.56
C LEU A 58 -13.12 -2.20 -6.87
N VAL A 59 -13.91 -2.80 -5.99
CA VAL A 59 -14.40 -4.17 -6.12
C VAL A 59 -15.93 -4.13 -6.19
N CYS A 60 -16.47 -4.74 -7.22
CA CYS A 60 -17.93 -4.80 -7.42
C CYS A 60 -18.32 -6.15 -8.01
N LYS A 61 -19.59 -6.54 -7.85
CA LYS A 61 -20.08 -7.78 -8.43
C LYS A 61 -20.01 -7.71 -9.96
N THR A 62 -19.54 -8.81 -10.56
CA THR A 62 -19.54 -8.97 -12.01
C THR A 62 -20.99 -9.01 -12.51
N GLY A 63 -21.29 -8.22 -13.54
CA GLY A 63 -22.61 -8.22 -14.17
C GLY A 63 -22.80 -9.44 -15.06
N PHE A 64 -22.30 -9.36 -16.29
CA PHE A 64 -22.36 -10.45 -17.26
C PHE A 64 -20.98 -10.87 -17.71
N GLY A 65 -20.79 -12.17 -17.92
CA GLY A 65 -19.57 -12.74 -18.44
C GLY A 65 -18.52 -13.00 -17.37
N LEU A 66 -17.26 -12.98 -17.79
CA LEU A 66 -16.12 -13.25 -16.91
C LEU A 66 -15.77 -12.02 -16.06
N PRO A 67 -15.33 -12.22 -14.82
CA PRO A 67 -14.84 -11.14 -13.97
C PRO A 67 -13.73 -10.34 -14.64
N ARG A 68 -13.78 -9.03 -14.52
CA ARG A 68 -12.77 -8.13 -15.06
C ARG A 68 -11.77 -7.78 -13.96
N ARG A 69 -10.50 -7.82 -14.32
CA ARG A 69 -9.40 -7.45 -13.44
C ARG A 69 -8.54 -6.43 -14.17
N THR A 70 -8.36 -5.28 -13.58
CA THR A 70 -7.60 -4.16 -14.17
C THR A 70 -6.66 -3.59 -13.12
N ALA A 71 -5.44 -3.29 -13.54
CA ALA A 71 -4.45 -2.64 -12.69
C ALA A 71 -3.80 -1.49 -13.45
N ALA A 72 -3.70 -0.35 -12.79
CA ALA A 72 -2.98 0.83 -13.25
C ALA A 72 -1.92 1.19 -12.22
N GLY A 73 -0.65 1.22 -12.66
CA GLY A 73 0.49 1.47 -11.78
C GLY A 73 1.02 0.24 -11.05
N ALA A 74 0.21 -0.80 -10.86
CA ALA A 74 0.62 -2.09 -10.31
C ALA A 74 0.60 -3.16 -11.41
N ASP A 75 1.37 -4.23 -11.21
CA ASP A 75 1.38 -5.39 -12.11
C ASP A 75 0.07 -6.17 -11.96
N LEU A 76 -0.65 -6.36 -13.07
CA LEU A 76 -1.91 -7.10 -13.09
C LEU A 76 -1.73 -8.56 -12.63
N ASN A 77 -0.64 -9.22 -13.04
CA ASN A 77 -0.37 -10.58 -12.60
C ASN A 77 -0.20 -10.65 -11.08
N ARG A 78 0.46 -9.66 -10.50
CA ARG A 78 0.59 -9.56 -9.05
C ARG A 78 -0.74 -9.35 -8.36
N VAL A 79 -1.58 -8.48 -8.87
CA VAL A 79 -2.94 -8.25 -8.35
C VAL A 79 -3.75 -9.54 -8.38
N ASN A 80 -3.72 -10.28 -9.49
CA ASN A 80 -4.42 -11.56 -9.62
C ASN A 80 -3.93 -12.59 -8.59
N LEU A 81 -2.62 -12.66 -8.38
CA LEU A 81 -2.01 -13.55 -7.39
C LEU A 81 -2.49 -13.19 -5.97
N LEU A 82 -2.48 -11.93 -5.62
CA LEU A 82 -2.91 -11.46 -4.30
C LEU A 82 -4.41 -11.68 -4.08
N MET A 83 -5.23 -11.57 -5.11
CA MET A 83 -6.65 -11.90 -5.03
C MET A 83 -6.88 -13.40 -4.80
N ALA A 84 -6.08 -14.25 -5.43
CA ALA A 84 -6.12 -15.70 -5.18
C ALA A 84 -5.73 -16.02 -3.73
N VAL A 85 -4.74 -15.34 -3.19
CA VAL A 85 -4.33 -15.45 -1.78
C VAL A 85 -5.48 -15.05 -0.86
N LEU A 86 -6.14 -13.93 -1.11
CA LEU A 86 -7.30 -13.47 -0.33
C LEU A 86 -8.43 -14.50 -0.33
N GLU A 87 -8.72 -15.07 -1.48
CA GLU A 87 -9.78 -16.06 -1.61
C GLU A 87 -9.45 -17.35 -0.85
N LYS A 88 -8.27 -17.89 -1.07
CA LYS A 88 -7.86 -19.17 -0.51
C LYS A 88 -7.47 -19.08 0.97
N ARG A 89 -6.75 -18.03 1.37
CA ARG A 89 -6.15 -17.92 2.71
C ARG A 89 -6.95 -17.06 3.68
N ALA A 90 -7.72 -16.10 3.17
CA ALA A 90 -8.54 -15.22 3.99
C ALA A 90 -10.04 -15.50 3.86
N GLY A 91 -10.45 -16.38 2.95
CA GLY A 91 -11.85 -16.74 2.77
C GLY A 91 -12.73 -15.62 2.20
N ILE A 92 -12.13 -14.68 1.46
CA ILE A 92 -12.88 -13.58 0.84
C ILE A 92 -13.25 -13.97 -0.58
N PRO A 93 -14.57 -14.16 -0.89
CA PRO A 93 -15.02 -14.66 -2.18
C PRO A 93 -14.95 -13.56 -3.26
N LEU A 94 -13.89 -13.56 -4.05
CA LEU A 94 -13.64 -12.58 -5.10
C LEU A 94 -13.86 -13.13 -6.52
N SER A 95 -14.14 -14.42 -6.66
CA SER A 95 -14.27 -15.08 -7.97
C SER A 95 -15.43 -14.54 -8.83
N SER A 96 -16.44 -13.95 -8.20
CA SER A 96 -17.58 -13.32 -8.89
C SER A 96 -17.55 -11.79 -8.85
N CYS A 97 -16.38 -11.22 -8.58
CA CYS A 97 -16.22 -9.77 -8.48
C CYS A 97 -15.29 -9.24 -9.58
N ASP A 98 -15.65 -8.08 -10.13
CA ASP A 98 -14.71 -7.25 -10.87
C ASP A 98 -13.82 -6.51 -9.86
N ALA A 99 -12.56 -6.33 -10.19
CA ALA A 99 -11.62 -5.60 -9.36
C ALA A 99 -10.75 -4.67 -10.20
N TYR A 100 -10.63 -3.45 -9.73
CA TYR A 100 -9.82 -2.40 -10.33
C TYR A 100 -8.86 -1.89 -9.26
N VAL A 101 -7.56 -1.95 -9.53
CA VAL A 101 -6.52 -1.47 -8.60
C VAL A 101 -5.73 -0.36 -9.28
N ASN A 102 -5.55 0.74 -8.59
CA ASN A 102 -4.86 1.91 -9.12
C ASN A 102 -3.88 2.45 -8.06
N ILE A 103 -2.66 2.72 -8.50
CA ILE A 103 -1.73 3.52 -7.72
C ILE A 103 -1.95 4.98 -8.14
N ALA A 104 -2.39 5.81 -7.21
CA ALA A 104 -2.66 7.22 -7.47
C ALA A 104 -1.36 7.95 -7.83
N GLY A 105 -1.47 8.96 -8.70
CA GLY A 105 -0.32 9.75 -9.14
C GLY A 105 0.27 9.36 -10.50
N GLY A 106 -0.29 8.35 -11.15
CA GLY A 106 0.12 7.95 -12.50
C GLY A 106 1.49 7.28 -12.59
N ILE A 107 2.03 6.80 -11.48
CA ILE A 107 3.32 6.10 -11.44
C ILE A 107 3.13 4.59 -11.45
N ARG A 108 4.20 3.88 -11.84
CA ARG A 108 4.25 2.42 -11.79
C ARG A 108 5.18 1.96 -10.68
N MET A 109 4.68 1.05 -9.83
CA MET A 109 5.45 0.46 -8.74
C MET A 109 5.34 -1.06 -8.80
N ASN A 110 6.49 -1.73 -8.82
CA ASN A 110 6.58 -3.19 -8.85
C ASN A 110 7.28 -3.74 -7.60
N GLU A 111 7.48 -2.91 -6.59
CA GLU A 111 8.10 -3.34 -5.33
C GLU A 111 7.16 -4.27 -4.56
N PRO A 112 7.62 -5.48 -4.17
CA PRO A 112 6.78 -6.42 -3.42
C PRO A 112 6.25 -5.87 -2.09
N ALA A 113 6.92 -4.89 -1.50
CA ALA A 113 6.49 -4.28 -0.24
C ALA A 113 5.12 -3.59 -0.32
N ILE A 114 4.60 -3.29 -1.51
CA ILE A 114 3.26 -2.71 -1.67
C ILE A 114 2.14 -3.76 -1.65
N ASP A 115 2.47 -5.04 -1.63
CA ASP A 115 1.48 -6.12 -1.65
C ASP A 115 0.41 -5.98 -0.56
N LEU A 116 0.84 -5.70 0.67
CA LEU A 116 -0.07 -5.56 1.80
C LEU A 116 -1.04 -4.41 1.58
N GLY A 117 -0.60 -3.32 0.97
CA GLY A 117 -1.46 -2.20 0.60
C GLY A 117 -2.51 -2.60 -0.43
N ILE A 118 -2.14 -3.37 -1.44
CA ILE A 118 -3.09 -3.89 -2.44
C ILE A 118 -4.13 -4.80 -1.76
N ILE A 119 -3.68 -5.71 -0.92
CA ILE A 119 -4.55 -6.62 -0.14
C ILE A 119 -5.58 -5.83 0.67
N LEU A 120 -5.13 -4.87 1.47
CA LEU A 120 -6.01 -4.12 2.35
C LEU A 120 -6.94 -3.17 1.61
N ALA A 121 -6.49 -2.58 0.51
CA ALA A 121 -7.36 -1.77 -0.35
C ALA A 121 -8.51 -2.60 -0.96
N ILE A 122 -8.19 -3.79 -1.46
CA ILE A 122 -9.20 -4.71 -2.01
C ILE A 122 -10.21 -5.11 -0.95
N VAL A 123 -9.77 -5.51 0.24
CA VAL A 123 -10.65 -5.90 1.34
C VAL A 123 -11.53 -4.74 1.80
N SER A 124 -10.94 -3.55 1.93
CA SER A 124 -11.65 -2.33 2.29
C SER A 124 -12.79 -2.04 1.30
N SER A 125 -12.50 -2.09 0.00
CA SER A 125 -13.53 -1.90 -1.03
C SER A 125 -14.58 -3.00 -1.00
N TYR A 126 -14.18 -4.27 -0.91
CA TYR A 126 -15.09 -5.41 -0.88
C TYR A 126 -16.07 -5.34 0.30
N ARG A 127 -15.61 -4.96 1.48
CA ARG A 127 -16.41 -4.81 2.70
C ARG A 127 -17.04 -3.43 2.87
N GLU A 128 -16.71 -2.49 2.02
CA GLU A 128 -17.14 -1.08 2.12
C GLU A 128 -16.78 -0.45 3.48
N LEU A 129 -15.60 -0.80 3.98
CA LEU A 129 -15.06 -0.28 5.24
C LEU A 129 -13.92 0.69 4.96
N ALA A 130 -14.11 1.96 5.30
CA ALA A 130 -13.05 2.96 5.19
C ALA A 130 -11.92 2.67 6.17
N ILE A 131 -10.69 2.74 5.68
CA ILE A 131 -9.50 2.68 6.53
C ILE A 131 -9.16 4.10 6.97
N SER A 132 -8.73 4.26 8.21
CA SER A 132 -8.33 5.58 8.71
C SER A 132 -7.28 6.24 7.80
N ASP A 133 -7.46 7.52 7.51
CA ASP A 133 -6.54 8.32 6.67
C ASP A 133 -5.15 8.44 7.28
N LYS A 134 -5.00 8.10 8.56
CA LYS A 134 -3.73 8.12 9.30
C LYS A 134 -3.07 6.75 9.42
N THR A 135 -3.55 5.77 8.66
CA THR A 135 -3.01 4.42 8.63
C THR A 135 -2.20 4.19 7.37
N ILE A 136 -1.01 3.66 7.55
CA ILE A 136 -0.12 3.22 6.47
C ILE A 136 0.21 1.73 6.67
N CYS A 137 0.47 1.02 5.60
CA CYS A 137 0.94 -0.35 5.66
C CYS A 137 2.01 -0.62 4.62
N PHE A 138 2.80 -1.65 4.87
CA PHE A 138 3.70 -2.24 3.88
C PHE A 138 4.03 -3.68 4.27
N GLY A 139 4.36 -4.51 3.30
CA GLY A 139 4.74 -5.90 3.49
C GLY A 139 4.62 -6.68 2.19
N GLU A 140 5.52 -7.63 1.97
CA GLU A 140 5.41 -8.60 0.89
C GLU A 140 4.50 -9.74 1.34
N VAL A 141 3.64 -10.21 0.44
CA VAL A 141 2.69 -11.29 0.73
C VAL A 141 3.03 -12.51 -0.11
N GLY A 142 3.23 -13.65 0.55
CA GLY A 142 3.47 -14.93 -0.10
C GLY A 142 2.19 -15.73 -0.35
N LEU A 143 2.32 -16.84 -1.08
CA LEU A 143 1.19 -17.65 -1.51
C LEU A 143 0.48 -18.38 -0.36
N SER A 144 1.13 -18.53 0.78
CA SER A 144 0.50 -19.07 1.99
C SER A 144 -0.26 -18.01 2.81
N GLY A 145 -0.30 -16.77 2.32
CA GLY A 145 -0.87 -15.64 3.04
C GLY A 145 0.06 -15.06 4.11
N GLU A 146 1.31 -15.49 4.13
CA GLU A 146 2.30 -14.96 5.06
C GLU A 146 2.70 -13.53 4.67
N VAL A 147 2.97 -12.71 5.66
CA VAL A 147 3.52 -11.37 5.48
C VAL A 147 5.01 -11.40 5.74
N ARG A 148 5.79 -11.17 4.70
CA ARG A 148 7.24 -11.32 4.68
C ARG A 148 7.93 -9.99 4.98
N ALA A 149 9.17 -10.09 5.47
CA ALA A 149 10.01 -8.93 5.76
C ALA A 149 10.21 -8.05 4.52
N VAL A 150 10.42 -6.77 4.76
CA VAL A 150 10.79 -5.79 3.75
C VAL A 150 12.12 -5.14 4.13
N ASN A 151 12.82 -4.65 3.13
CA ASN A 151 14.01 -3.85 3.37
C ASN A 151 13.65 -2.45 3.87
N MET A 152 14.57 -1.81 4.56
CA MET A 152 14.48 -0.41 4.96
C MET A 152 13.19 -0.07 5.73
N ALA A 153 12.74 -1.00 6.60
CA ALA A 153 11.52 -0.79 7.39
C ALA A 153 11.60 0.48 8.25
N LYS A 154 12.76 0.75 8.85
CA LYS A 154 12.97 1.97 9.65
C LYS A 154 12.72 3.24 8.84
N GLN A 155 13.29 3.34 7.64
CA GLN A 155 13.13 4.50 6.77
C GLN A 155 11.67 4.69 6.34
N ARG A 156 10.95 3.60 6.06
CA ARG A 156 9.53 3.64 5.72
C ARG A 156 8.69 4.17 6.88
N VAL A 157 8.94 3.71 8.09
CA VAL A 157 8.24 4.17 9.30
C VAL A 157 8.55 5.64 9.58
N GLN A 158 9.80 6.05 9.45
CA GLN A 158 10.20 7.44 9.68
C GLN A 158 9.53 8.40 8.70
N GLU A 159 9.43 8.03 7.42
CA GLU A 159 8.71 8.83 6.43
C GLU A 159 7.22 8.95 6.77
N ALA A 160 6.59 7.84 7.18
CA ALA A 160 5.21 7.85 7.62
C ALA A 160 4.99 8.77 8.82
N LYS A 161 5.84 8.69 9.83
CA LYS A 161 5.77 9.56 11.00
C LYS A 161 5.95 11.04 10.62
N LYS A 162 6.91 11.33 9.76
CA LYS A 162 7.18 12.69 9.28
C LYS A 162 5.96 13.34 8.63
N LEU A 163 5.16 12.56 7.91
CA LEU A 163 3.96 13.03 7.22
C LEU A 163 2.68 12.92 8.05
N GLY A 164 2.79 12.62 9.35
CA GLY A 164 1.69 12.68 10.28
C GLY A 164 0.85 11.41 10.38
N PHE A 165 1.32 10.28 9.87
CA PHE A 165 0.63 8.99 10.06
C PHE A 165 0.72 8.55 11.50
N GLU A 166 -0.35 7.96 12.02
CA GLU A 166 -0.50 7.58 13.43
C GLU A 166 -0.36 6.08 13.64
N THR A 167 -0.66 5.27 12.62
CA THR A 167 -0.63 3.81 12.69
C THR A 167 0.07 3.23 11.45
N CYS A 168 0.96 2.28 11.69
CA CYS A 168 1.65 1.53 10.64
C CYS A 168 1.47 0.03 10.85
N ILE A 169 0.90 -0.64 9.86
CA ILE A 169 0.77 -2.10 9.80
C ILE A 169 1.94 -2.61 8.97
N LEU A 170 2.80 -3.43 9.56
CA LEU A 170 4.04 -3.89 8.94
C LEU A 170 4.29 -5.37 9.26
N PRO A 171 5.22 -6.03 8.55
CA PRO A 171 5.56 -7.41 8.88
C PRO A 171 6.10 -7.52 10.30
N LYS A 172 5.57 -8.46 11.08
CA LYS A 172 6.06 -8.71 12.45
C LYS A 172 7.55 -9.01 12.45
N VAL A 173 8.05 -9.72 11.46
CA VAL A 173 9.48 -10.04 11.31
C VAL A 173 10.35 -8.80 11.01
N SER A 174 9.77 -7.71 10.55
CA SER A 174 10.46 -6.42 10.35
C SER A 174 10.38 -5.50 11.56
N LEU A 175 9.57 -5.85 12.56
CA LEU A 175 9.39 -5.05 13.78
C LEU A 175 10.51 -5.35 14.79
N THR A 176 11.66 -4.75 14.58
CA THR A 176 12.83 -4.84 15.46
C THR A 176 12.93 -3.61 16.36
N ASP A 177 13.80 -3.64 17.37
CA ASP A 177 14.01 -2.48 18.24
C ASP A 177 14.48 -1.25 17.46
N GLU A 178 15.24 -1.46 16.39
CA GLU A 178 15.71 -0.37 15.51
C GLU A 178 14.56 0.35 14.79
N VAL A 179 13.49 -0.36 14.47
CA VAL A 179 12.31 0.17 13.74
C VAL A 179 11.37 0.89 14.70
N ARG A 180 11.36 0.53 15.98
CA ARG A 180 10.49 1.15 16.98
C ARG A 180 10.73 2.65 17.03
N THR A 181 9.64 3.39 16.90
CA THR A 181 9.68 4.85 16.81
C THR A 181 8.54 5.42 17.65
N ASP A 182 8.86 6.37 18.52
CA ASP A 182 7.86 7.07 19.32
C ASP A 182 6.95 7.93 18.43
N GLY A 183 5.67 8.02 18.78
CA GLY A 183 4.71 8.88 18.10
C GLY A 183 3.99 8.25 16.93
N ILE A 184 4.26 6.98 16.62
CA ILE A 184 3.50 6.18 15.66
C ILE A 184 3.26 4.79 16.25
N ARG A 185 2.02 4.31 16.15
CA ARG A 185 1.66 2.96 16.60
C ARG A 185 2.07 1.95 15.53
N LEU A 186 2.91 0.98 15.90
CA LEU A 186 3.37 -0.08 15.01
C LEU A 186 2.64 -1.37 15.33
N ILE A 187 1.98 -1.96 14.33
CA ILE A 187 1.27 -3.23 14.44
C ILE A 187 1.96 -4.25 13.54
N GLY A 188 2.68 -5.18 14.15
CA GLY A 188 3.32 -6.28 13.45
C GLY A 188 2.33 -7.39 13.12
N VAL A 189 2.25 -7.79 11.86
CA VAL A 189 1.38 -8.86 11.40
C VAL A 189 2.18 -9.97 10.72
N SER A 190 1.74 -11.22 10.92
CA SER A 190 2.43 -12.40 10.37
C SER A 190 1.72 -12.96 9.13
N ASN A 191 0.44 -12.67 8.95
CA ASN A 191 -0.36 -13.17 7.83
C ASN A 191 -1.45 -12.16 7.45
N VAL A 192 -2.08 -12.40 6.31
CA VAL A 192 -3.11 -11.50 5.77
C VAL A 192 -4.36 -11.42 6.64
N ARG A 193 -4.72 -12.49 7.36
CA ARG A 193 -5.88 -12.47 8.28
C ARG A 193 -5.66 -11.50 9.43
N GLU A 194 -4.46 -11.51 10.02
CA GLU A 194 -4.09 -10.55 11.08
C GLU A 194 -4.15 -9.11 10.56
N ALA A 195 -3.61 -8.86 9.35
CA ALA A 195 -3.65 -7.54 8.74
C ALA A 195 -5.08 -7.05 8.49
N ILE A 196 -5.96 -7.93 8.00
CA ILE A 196 -7.37 -7.61 7.77
C ILE A 196 -8.08 -7.29 9.09
N SER A 197 -7.77 -8.00 10.17
CA SER A 197 -8.33 -7.70 11.49
C SER A 197 -7.99 -6.28 11.95
N CYS A 198 -6.80 -5.77 11.61
CA CYS A 198 -6.38 -4.42 11.97
C CYS A 198 -7.26 -3.32 11.38
N ILE A 199 -7.86 -3.55 10.22
CA ILE A 199 -8.73 -2.57 9.56
C ILE A 199 -10.22 -2.80 9.85
N SER A 200 -10.57 -3.97 10.39
CA SER A 200 -11.96 -4.35 10.70
C SER A 200 -12.37 -3.93 12.10
N ASP A 201 -11.43 -3.84 13.05
CA ASP A 201 -11.67 -3.54 14.46
C ASP A 201 -11.68 -2.02 14.76
N GLY A 202 -11.71 -1.19 13.74
CA GLY A 202 -11.69 0.29 13.87
C GLY A 202 -13.00 0.91 14.38
N GLU A 203 -13.99 0.12 14.78
CA GLU A 203 -15.23 0.58 15.41
C GLU A 203 -15.27 0.19 16.90
N GLN A 204 -14.36 0.74 17.70
CA GLN A 204 -14.54 0.86 19.16
C GLN A 204 -14.02 2.20 19.66
#